data_4b719e9018b6a89a2bda4db056c01ca1
#
_entry.id   4b719e9018b6a89a2bda4db056c01ca1
#
_cell.length_a   1.000
_cell.length_b   1.000
_cell.length_c   1.000
_cell.angle_alpha   90.00
_cell.angle_beta   90.00
_cell.angle_gamma   90.00
#
_symmetry.space_group_name_H-M   'P 1'
#
loop_
_entity.id
_entity.type
_entity.pdbx_description
1 polymer ?
#
loop_
_entity_poly.entity_id
_entity_poly.type
_entity_poly.pdbx_seq_one_letter_code
_entity_poly.pdbx_strand_id
1 'polypeptide(L)'
;MKICTYYLNDKKKDLIGVLLNNKILNLNVFFGEIRLKDLIVIPNWKAKVEECIKENLNDLISLDQVSLKAPIPIPTSFRDAYAFRQHVETSRRNRGVDMIKEFDDFPVFYFSNHNAIYGPNEDIKCMPEHFEKLDYELEFAIVIGKEGENISAKNASEYIAGYMILNDISARGLQMKEMKLNLGPAKGKDFASVLGPYLVTPDELEKNIVSKNDLGTKFDLKMSCYVNGHLLSSGNTKEMYWSFEQIIERISYGVKLFPGDIIGSGTVGTGCLLEINGTNKLANLNYKEQWLKNGDII
;
A
#
# COMPACT_ATOMS: atom_id res chain seq x y z
N MET A 1 10.27 -0.72 14.01
CA MET A 1 11.25 -1.49 13.16
C MET A 1 10.85 -1.44 11.69
N LYS A 2 11.81 -1.65 10.76
CA LYS A 2 11.56 -1.79 9.32
C LYS A 2 11.93 -3.20 8.89
N ILE A 3 10.94 -4.02 8.56
CA ILE A 3 11.10 -5.42 8.17
C ILE A 3 10.96 -5.55 6.66
N CYS A 4 11.81 -6.33 6.01
CA CYS A 4 11.78 -6.54 4.55
C CYS A 4 11.77 -8.01 4.19
N THR A 5 11.27 -8.29 3.01
CA THR A 5 11.58 -9.49 2.24
C THR A 5 12.60 -9.11 1.17
N TYR A 6 13.65 -9.92 1.02
CA TYR A 6 14.71 -9.66 0.06
C TYR A 6 15.19 -10.95 -0.60
N TYR A 7 15.64 -10.84 -1.84
CA TYR A 7 16.26 -11.92 -2.57
C TYR A 7 17.77 -11.83 -2.45
N LEU A 8 18.39 -12.96 -2.10
CA LEU A 8 19.85 -13.08 -2.02
C LEU A 8 20.33 -13.99 -3.15
N ASN A 9 21.09 -13.42 -4.08
CA ASN A 9 21.52 -14.08 -5.32
C ASN A 9 22.29 -15.40 -5.06
N ASP A 10 23.18 -15.40 -4.07
CA ASP A 10 23.99 -16.57 -3.74
C ASP A 10 23.16 -17.75 -3.21
N LYS A 11 22.08 -17.46 -2.50
CA LYS A 11 21.17 -18.48 -1.93
C LYS A 11 19.99 -18.82 -2.83
N LYS A 12 19.75 -18.01 -3.90
CA LYS A 12 18.65 -18.17 -4.86
C LYS A 12 17.28 -18.32 -4.18
N LYS A 13 17.06 -17.60 -3.09
CA LYS A 13 15.80 -17.63 -2.35
C LYS A 13 15.45 -16.28 -1.72
N ASP A 14 14.16 -16.10 -1.46
CA ASP A 14 13.66 -14.99 -0.68
C ASP A 14 13.91 -15.24 0.81
N LEU A 15 14.37 -14.23 1.50
CA LEU A 15 14.64 -14.20 2.93
C LEU A 15 13.95 -13.01 3.55
N ILE A 16 13.76 -13.05 4.87
CA ILE A 16 13.26 -11.92 5.65
C ILE A 16 14.36 -11.31 6.50
N GLY A 17 14.30 -10.01 6.70
CA GLY A 17 15.28 -9.30 7.51
C GLY A 17 14.75 -8.02 8.12
N VAL A 18 15.48 -7.51 9.09
CA VAL A 18 15.25 -6.18 9.68
C VAL A 18 16.33 -5.22 9.23
N LEU A 19 15.90 -4.03 8.77
CA LEU A 19 16.81 -2.97 8.32
C LEU A 19 17.40 -2.22 9.51
N LEU A 20 18.72 -2.15 9.54
CA LEU A 20 19.54 -1.44 10.54
C LEU A 20 20.56 -0.58 9.81
N ASN A 21 20.38 0.74 9.76
CA ASN A 21 21.33 1.69 9.14
C ASN A 21 21.85 1.25 7.76
N ASN A 22 20.99 1.01 6.78
CA ASN A 22 21.28 0.54 5.42
C ASN A 22 21.93 -0.87 5.35
N LYS A 23 21.81 -1.65 6.39
CA LYS A 23 22.18 -3.08 6.42
C LYS A 23 21.02 -3.91 6.89
N ILE A 24 21.00 -5.16 6.53
CA ILE A 24 19.93 -6.12 6.86
C ILE A 24 20.49 -7.19 7.79
N LEU A 25 19.84 -7.38 8.94
CA LEU A 25 20.01 -8.56 9.76
C LEU A 25 19.08 -9.66 9.22
N ASN A 26 19.66 -10.80 8.84
CA ASN A 26 18.90 -11.93 8.31
C ASN A 26 18.14 -12.64 9.43
N LEU A 27 16.81 -12.53 9.41
CA LEU A 27 15.95 -13.14 10.44
C LEU A 27 15.76 -14.65 10.23
N ASN A 28 15.94 -15.17 9.03
CA ASN A 28 15.82 -16.63 8.80
C ASN A 28 16.91 -17.45 9.49
N VAL A 29 18.00 -16.84 9.93
CA VAL A 29 19.01 -17.53 10.75
C VAL A 29 18.43 -17.90 12.12
N PHE A 30 17.52 -17.10 12.65
CA PHE A 30 16.93 -17.27 14.00
C PHE A 30 15.59 -17.99 13.98
N PHE A 31 14.76 -17.70 12.95
CA PHE A 31 13.39 -18.20 12.86
C PHE A 31 13.21 -19.36 11.86
N GLY A 32 14.30 -19.79 11.18
CA GLY A 32 14.22 -20.83 10.17
C GLY A 32 13.64 -20.36 8.84
N GLU A 33 13.19 -21.27 8.01
CA GLU A 33 12.65 -20.98 6.67
C GLU A 33 11.19 -20.52 6.74
N ILE A 34 10.97 -19.31 7.19
CA ILE A 34 9.64 -18.66 7.28
C ILE A 34 9.58 -17.42 6.41
N ARG A 35 8.38 -17.03 6.04
CA ARG A 35 8.08 -15.77 5.34
C ARG A 35 7.69 -14.69 6.34
N LEU A 36 7.65 -13.43 5.93
CA LEU A 36 7.26 -12.35 6.82
C LEU A 36 5.85 -12.52 7.40
N LYS A 37 4.89 -13.02 6.61
CA LYS A 37 3.55 -13.31 7.12
C LYS A 37 3.50 -14.42 8.18
N ASP A 38 4.48 -15.31 8.17
CA ASP A 38 4.60 -16.38 9.18
C ASP A 38 5.29 -15.83 10.45
N LEU A 39 6.21 -14.86 10.31
CA LEU A 39 6.86 -14.19 11.45
C LEU A 39 5.86 -13.38 12.28
N ILE A 40 5.00 -12.59 11.63
CA ILE A 40 4.08 -11.66 12.33
C ILE A 40 3.02 -12.35 13.18
N VAL A 41 2.81 -13.66 13.03
CA VAL A 41 1.89 -14.47 13.86
C VAL A 41 2.57 -15.14 15.05
N ILE A 42 3.90 -15.11 15.11
CA ILE A 42 4.63 -15.67 16.27
C ILE A 42 4.32 -14.81 17.51
N PRO A 43 3.92 -15.41 18.64
CA PRO A 43 3.69 -14.65 19.86
C PRO A 43 4.92 -13.81 20.24
N ASN A 44 4.70 -12.52 20.51
CA ASN A 44 5.75 -11.54 20.88
C ASN A 44 6.86 -11.40 19.81
N TRP A 45 6.54 -11.59 18.53
CA TRP A 45 7.52 -11.56 17.45
C TRP A 45 8.40 -10.30 17.45
N LYS A 46 7.85 -9.14 17.77
CA LYS A 46 8.61 -7.89 17.83
C LYS A 46 9.72 -7.97 18.86
N ALA A 47 9.42 -8.39 20.09
CA ALA A 47 10.41 -8.54 21.16
C ALA A 47 11.49 -9.56 20.77
N LYS A 48 11.10 -10.68 20.15
CA LYS A 48 12.07 -11.69 19.66
C LYS A 48 13.00 -11.13 18.57
N VAL A 49 12.49 -10.30 17.66
CA VAL A 49 13.33 -9.63 16.66
C VAL A 49 14.27 -8.63 17.32
N GLU A 50 13.82 -7.90 18.34
CA GLU A 50 14.67 -6.99 19.13
C GLU A 50 15.81 -7.73 19.85
N GLU A 51 15.55 -8.92 20.39
CA GLU A 51 16.59 -9.80 20.97
C GLU A 51 17.62 -10.20 19.91
N CYS A 52 17.15 -10.66 18.72
CA CYS A 52 18.04 -10.99 17.61
C CYS A 52 18.93 -9.79 17.21
N ILE A 53 18.38 -8.58 17.19
CA ILE A 53 19.14 -7.36 16.87
C ILE A 53 20.24 -7.12 17.91
N LYS A 54 19.92 -7.21 19.21
CA LYS A 54 20.88 -6.95 20.29
C LYS A 54 22.07 -7.90 20.27
N GLU A 55 21.84 -9.15 19.91
CA GLU A 55 22.86 -10.21 19.98
C GLU A 55 23.71 -10.32 18.71
N ASN A 56 23.28 -9.77 17.55
CA ASN A 56 23.86 -10.13 16.26
C ASN A 56 24.19 -8.92 15.35
N LEU A 57 24.71 -7.85 15.92
CA LEU A 57 25.08 -6.63 15.15
C LEU A 57 26.27 -6.82 14.19
N ASN A 58 26.97 -7.95 14.22
CA ASN A 58 28.17 -8.18 13.43
C ASN A 58 27.90 -8.85 12.07
N ASP A 59 26.79 -9.55 11.92
CA ASP A 59 26.46 -10.34 10.72
C ASP A 59 25.38 -9.63 9.85
N LEU A 60 25.70 -8.42 9.42
CA LEU A 60 24.78 -7.60 8.64
C LEU A 60 25.13 -7.64 7.15
N ILE A 61 24.14 -7.90 6.32
CA ILE A 61 24.22 -7.86 4.86
C ILE A 61 23.99 -6.42 4.39
N SER A 62 24.84 -5.93 3.50
CA SER A 62 24.66 -4.59 2.92
C SER A 62 23.47 -4.56 1.96
N LEU A 63 22.71 -3.46 1.95
CA LEU A 63 21.48 -3.32 1.16
C LEU A 63 21.72 -3.39 -0.36
N ASP A 64 22.93 -3.01 -0.81
CA ASP A 64 23.34 -3.09 -2.20
C ASP A 64 23.66 -4.50 -2.71
N GLN A 65 23.79 -5.47 -1.80
CA GLN A 65 24.03 -6.88 -2.12
C GLN A 65 22.74 -7.71 -2.31
N VAL A 66 21.57 -7.09 -2.14
CA VAL A 66 20.29 -7.78 -2.19
C VAL A 66 19.31 -7.08 -3.11
N SER A 67 18.31 -7.81 -3.60
CA SER A 67 17.14 -7.25 -4.26
C SER A 67 15.95 -7.26 -3.30
N LEU A 68 15.46 -6.08 -2.92
CA LEU A 68 14.25 -5.98 -2.11
C LEU A 68 13.04 -6.49 -2.89
N LYS A 69 12.16 -7.21 -2.20
CA LYS A 69 10.87 -7.69 -2.67
C LYS A 69 9.74 -6.95 -1.95
N ALA A 70 8.51 -7.13 -2.40
CA ALA A 70 7.36 -6.74 -1.58
C ALA A 70 7.51 -7.37 -0.19
N PRO A 71 7.21 -6.65 0.91
CA PRO A 71 7.33 -7.22 2.26
C PRO A 71 6.53 -8.51 2.42
N ILE A 72 5.35 -8.58 1.80
CA ILE A 72 4.53 -9.79 1.69
C ILE A 72 4.26 -10.06 0.20
N PRO A 73 5.11 -10.85 -0.49
CA PRO A 73 4.96 -11.09 -1.93
C PRO A 73 3.71 -11.90 -2.29
N ILE A 74 3.21 -12.69 -1.35
CA ILE A 74 1.99 -13.50 -1.51
C ILE A 74 1.07 -13.23 -0.33
N PRO A 75 0.26 -12.15 -0.39
CA PRO A 75 -0.72 -11.83 0.64
C PRO A 75 -1.78 -12.93 0.80
N THR A 76 -2.44 -12.96 1.95
CA THR A 76 -3.60 -13.81 2.18
C THR A 76 -4.79 -13.34 1.37
N SER A 77 -5.01 -12.04 1.33
CA SER A 77 -5.92 -11.33 0.43
C SER A 77 -5.47 -9.90 0.26
N PHE A 78 -6.04 -9.19 -0.71
CA PHE A 78 -5.80 -7.76 -0.88
C PHE A 78 -7.13 -7.04 -1.13
N ARG A 79 -7.36 -6.01 -0.34
CA ARG A 79 -8.47 -5.08 -0.47
C ARG A 79 -7.92 -3.67 -0.54
N ASP A 80 -8.52 -2.85 -1.38
CA ASP A 80 -8.18 -1.46 -1.47
C ASP A 80 -9.40 -0.60 -1.19
N ALA A 81 -9.19 0.43 -0.34
CA ALA A 81 -10.25 1.29 0.13
C ALA A 81 -10.33 2.58 -0.70
N TYR A 82 -11.12 3.53 -0.23
CA TYR A 82 -11.33 4.83 -0.88
C TYR A 82 -11.38 5.90 0.21
N ALA A 83 -10.26 6.05 0.95
CA ALA A 83 -10.25 6.77 2.23
C ALA A 83 -9.97 8.28 2.14
N PHE A 84 -9.47 8.78 1.01
CA PHE A 84 -9.15 10.20 0.85
C PHE A 84 -10.29 10.97 0.17
N ARG A 85 -11.07 11.70 0.96
CA ARG A 85 -12.24 12.46 0.47
C ARG A 85 -11.87 13.45 -0.63
N GLN A 86 -10.72 14.13 -0.52
CA GLN A 86 -10.24 15.07 -1.53
C GLN A 86 -10.06 14.42 -2.90
N HIS A 87 -9.46 13.23 -2.95
CA HIS A 87 -9.29 12.48 -4.20
C HIS A 87 -10.64 12.16 -4.85
N VAL A 88 -11.58 11.66 -4.06
CA VAL A 88 -12.93 11.30 -4.53
C VAL A 88 -13.65 12.53 -5.08
N GLU A 89 -13.67 13.62 -4.33
CA GLU A 89 -14.31 14.87 -4.71
C GLU A 89 -13.70 15.46 -5.99
N THR A 90 -12.36 15.52 -6.08
CA THR A 90 -11.68 16.04 -7.26
C THR A 90 -11.93 15.16 -8.49
N SER A 91 -11.84 13.84 -8.35
CA SER A 91 -12.10 12.90 -9.44
C SER A 91 -13.55 12.96 -9.95
N ARG A 92 -14.51 13.22 -9.07
CA ARG A 92 -15.92 13.42 -9.45
C ARG A 92 -16.13 14.77 -10.13
N ARG A 93 -15.63 15.85 -9.55
CA ARG A 93 -15.65 17.18 -10.15
C ARG A 93 -15.05 17.19 -11.55
N ASN A 94 -13.93 16.52 -11.76
CA ASN A 94 -13.26 16.39 -13.06
C ASN A 94 -14.12 15.67 -14.13
N ARG A 95 -15.12 14.90 -13.68
CA ARG A 95 -16.12 14.24 -14.53
C ARG A 95 -17.44 14.99 -14.64
N GLY A 96 -17.55 16.17 -14.01
CA GLY A 96 -18.76 16.98 -14.01
C GLY A 96 -19.91 16.41 -13.16
N VAL A 97 -19.60 15.63 -12.11
CA VAL A 97 -20.60 15.05 -11.20
C VAL A 97 -20.32 15.43 -9.75
N ASP A 98 -21.38 15.60 -8.97
CA ASP A 98 -21.30 16.00 -7.57
C ASP A 98 -20.69 14.88 -6.68
N MET A 99 -20.24 15.27 -5.49
CA MET A 99 -19.81 14.34 -4.45
C MET A 99 -20.94 13.41 -4.03
N ILE A 100 -20.63 12.13 -3.75
CA ILE A 100 -21.59 11.13 -3.28
C ILE A 100 -21.75 11.28 -1.76
N LYS A 101 -22.98 11.45 -1.29
CA LYS A 101 -23.27 11.61 0.16
C LYS A 101 -22.91 10.37 0.95
N GLU A 102 -23.15 9.20 0.37
CA GLU A 102 -22.86 7.88 0.97
C GLU A 102 -21.37 7.66 1.27
N PHE A 103 -20.47 8.48 0.68
CA PHE A 103 -19.05 8.47 1.04
C PHE A 103 -18.84 8.83 2.52
N ASP A 104 -19.65 9.73 3.05
CA ASP A 104 -19.54 10.20 4.43
C ASP A 104 -20.23 9.25 5.44
N ASP A 105 -20.96 8.22 4.97
CA ASP A 105 -21.69 7.27 5.81
C ASP A 105 -20.84 6.06 6.21
N PHE A 106 -20.01 5.53 5.32
CA PHE A 106 -19.18 4.36 5.58
C PHE A 106 -17.99 4.25 4.61
N PRO A 107 -16.86 3.66 5.03
CA PRO A 107 -15.75 3.39 4.13
C PRO A 107 -16.13 2.26 3.16
N VAL A 108 -15.76 2.45 1.89
CA VAL A 108 -15.94 1.46 0.82
C VAL A 108 -14.59 0.88 0.43
N PHE A 109 -14.59 -0.35 -0.08
CA PHE A 109 -13.41 -1.04 -0.58
C PHE A 109 -13.79 -1.98 -1.72
N TYR A 110 -12.79 -2.39 -2.49
CA TYR A 110 -12.92 -3.48 -3.46
C TYR A 110 -11.83 -4.53 -3.23
N PHE A 111 -12.03 -5.74 -3.76
CA PHE A 111 -11.00 -6.78 -3.77
C PHE A 111 -10.08 -6.55 -4.95
N SER A 112 -8.79 -6.39 -4.67
CA SER A 112 -7.75 -6.36 -5.68
C SER A 112 -7.07 -7.73 -5.80
N ASN A 113 -6.19 -7.89 -6.78
CA ASN A 113 -5.55 -9.16 -7.07
C ASN A 113 -4.29 -9.38 -6.23
N HIS A 114 -4.37 -10.22 -5.22
CA HIS A 114 -3.24 -10.59 -4.38
C HIS A 114 -2.18 -11.47 -5.07
N ASN A 115 -2.41 -11.90 -6.33
CA ASN A 115 -1.45 -12.65 -7.13
C ASN A 115 -0.61 -11.77 -8.07
N ALA A 116 -0.87 -10.45 -8.11
CA ALA A 116 -0.16 -9.50 -8.96
C ALA A 116 0.60 -8.46 -8.13
N ILE A 117 1.31 -8.93 -7.10
CA ILE A 117 2.12 -8.10 -6.21
C ILE A 117 3.54 -8.01 -6.75
N TYR A 118 4.05 -6.78 -6.82
CA TYR A 118 5.41 -6.45 -7.20
C TYR A 118 6.13 -5.77 -6.03
N GLY A 119 7.44 -5.99 -5.96
CA GLY A 119 8.32 -5.33 -5.02
C GLY A 119 8.98 -4.06 -5.60
N PRO A 120 9.81 -3.38 -4.80
CA PRO A 120 10.62 -2.26 -5.28
C PRO A 120 11.55 -2.68 -6.41
N ASN A 121 11.68 -1.82 -7.41
CA ASN A 121 12.57 -2.03 -8.58
C ASN A 121 12.27 -3.27 -9.43
N GLU A 122 11.07 -3.84 -9.32
CA GLU A 122 10.63 -4.92 -10.20
C GLU A 122 9.95 -4.35 -11.46
N ASP A 123 10.30 -4.91 -12.62
CA ASP A 123 9.65 -4.53 -13.88
C ASP A 123 8.20 -5.02 -13.91
N ILE A 124 7.27 -4.07 -14.09
CA ILE A 124 5.84 -4.37 -14.19
C ILE A 124 5.52 -4.83 -15.62
N LYS A 125 4.96 -6.03 -15.74
CA LYS A 125 4.52 -6.58 -17.03
C LYS A 125 3.16 -6.01 -17.41
N CYS A 126 3.15 -5.15 -18.42
CA CYS A 126 1.94 -4.56 -18.98
C CYS A 126 1.59 -5.17 -20.33
N MET A 127 0.30 -5.38 -20.57
CA MET A 127 -0.24 -5.73 -21.89
C MET A 127 -0.49 -4.46 -22.72
N PRO A 128 -0.54 -4.53 -24.07
CA PRO A 128 -0.70 -3.36 -24.92
C PRO A 128 -1.89 -2.45 -24.55
N GLU A 129 -3.03 -3.03 -24.18
CA GLU A 129 -4.24 -2.26 -23.83
C GLU A 129 -4.08 -1.46 -22.52
N HIS A 130 -3.15 -1.85 -21.62
CA HIS A 130 -2.87 -1.09 -20.39
C HIS A 130 -2.31 0.30 -20.72
N PHE A 131 -1.52 0.43 -21.80
CA PHE A 131 -0.89 1.68 -22.20
C PHE A 131 -1.83 2.71 -22.84
N GLU A 132 -3.10 2.37 -23.10
CA GLU A 132 -4.07 3.36 -23.57
C GLU A 132 -4.14 4.55 -22.62
N LYS A 133 -4.19 4.30 -21.30
CA LYS A 133 -4.12 5.29 -20.21
C LYS A 133 -3.53 4.63 -18.96
N LEU A 134 -2.25 4.35 -18.96
CA LEU A 134 -1.56 3.76 -17.82
C LEU A 134 -1.27 4.83 -16.77
N ASP A 135 -1.58 4.54 -15.50
CA ASP A 135 -1.53 5.46 -14.39
C ASP A 135 -0.90 4.80 -13.16
N TYR A 136 -0.42 5.61 -12.23
CA TYR A 136 -0.03 5.21 -10.87
C TYR A 136 -1.04 5.73 -9.86
N GLU A 137 -1.10 5.13 -8.68
CA GLU A 137 -1.84 5.65 -7.53
C GLU A 137 -0.95 5.63 -6.29
N LEU A 138 -0.67 6.82 -5.76
CA LEU A 138 0.14 7.01 -4.55
C LEU A 138 -0.73 6.74 -3.32
N GLU A 139 -0.40 5.68 -2.59
CA GLU A 139 -1.19 5.16 -1.49
C GLU A 139 -0.38 4.75 -0.28
N PHE A 140 -1.09 4.55 0.81
CA PHE A 140 -0.63 4.01 2.07
C PHE A 140 -1.35 2.69 2.35
N ALA A 141 -0.68 1.70 2.91
CA ALA A 141 -1.28 0.39 3.16
C ALA A 141 -0.89 -0.17 4.51
N ILE A 142 -1.71 -1.09 5.01
CA ILE A 142 -1.47 -1.87 6.22
C ILE A 142 -1.45 -3.37 5.94
N VAL A 143 -0.82 -4.10 6.86
CA VAL A 143 -0.85 -5.57 6.92
C VAL A 143 -1.56 -5.98 8.21
N ILE A 144 -2.54 -6.87 8.09
CA ILE A 144 -3.19 -7.51 9.23
C ILE A 144 -2.23 -8.54 9.85
N GLY A 145 -2.04 -8.46 11.16
CA GLY A 145 -1.13 -9.35 11.91
C GLY A 145 -1.81 -10.32 12.85
N LYS A 146 -3.14 -10.21 13.01
CA LYS A 146 -3.92 -11.02 13.95
C LYS A 146 -5.25 -11.39 13.34
N GLU A 147 -5.68 -12.65 13.47
CA GLU A 147 -7.02 -13.09 13.06
C GLU A 147 -8.09 -12.39 13.88
N GLY A 148 -9.18 -11.96 13.21
CA GLY A 148 -10.34 -11.38 13.88
C GLY A 148 -11.54 -11.22 12.98
N GLU A 149 -12.70 -11.08 13.60
CA GLU A 149 -14.01 -10.87 12.98
C GLU A 149 -14.80 -9.84 13.79
N ASN A 150 -15.62 -9.03 13.16
CA ASN A 150 -16.42 -7.99 13.82
C ASN A 150 -15.58 -7.08 14.72
N ILE A 151 -14.43 -6.64 14.21
CA ILE A 151 -13.45 -5.83 14.93
C ILE A 151 -13.96 -4.40 14.99
N SER A 152 -14.17 -3.86 16.20
CA SER A 152 -14.52 -2.43 16.33
C SER A 152 -13.32 -1.52 16.02
N ALA A 153 -13.57 -0.33 15.46
CA ALA A 153 -12.51 0.65 15.18
C ALA A 153 -11.62 0.91 16.40
N LYS A 154 -12.20 1.03 17.59
CA LYS A 154 -11.50 1.22 18.87
C LYS A 154 -10.40 0.19 19.13
N ASN A 155 -10.60 -1.06 18.72
CA ASN A 155 -9.68 -2.17 18.97
C ASN A 155 -8.85 -2.54 17.73
N ALA A 156 -9.14 -1.95 16.57
CA ALA A 156 -8.59 -2.38 15.29
C ALA A 156 -7.09 -2.16 15.16
N SER A 157 -6.52 -1.18 15.87
CA SER A 157 -5.06 -0.94 15.88
C SER A 157 -4.24 -2.14 16.38
N GLU A 158 -4.83 -3.02 17.23
CA GLU A 158 -4.18 -4.25 17.70
C GLU A 158 -4.00 -5.30 16.58
N TYR A 159 -4.73 -5.16 15.50
CA TYR A 159 -4.70 -6.07 14.35
C TYR A 159 -3.72 -5.63 13.28
N ILE A 160 -3.15 -4.44 13.38
CA ILE A 160 -2.21 -3.89 12.40
C ILE A 160 -0.78 -4.34 12.76
N ALA A 161 -0.18 -5.19 11.91
CA ALA A 161 1.22 -5.60 12.06
C ALA A 161 2.18 -4.47 11.69
N GLY A 162 1.84 -3.68 10.69
CA GLY A 162 2.64 -2.56 10.21
C GLY A 162 2.05 -1.89 8.99
N TYR A 163 2.77 -0.88 8.54
CA TYR A 163 2.42 0.03 7.45
C TYR A 163 3.44 -0.06 6.32
N MET A 164 3.03 0.25 5.09
CA MET A 164 3.91 0.29 3.93
C MET A 164 3.38 1.24 2.85
N ILE A 165 4.23 1.57 1.89
CA ILE A 165 3.82 2.27 0.67
C ILE A 165 3.12 1.28 -0.24
N LEU A 166 2.08 1.75 -0.93
CA LEU A 166 1.40 1.07 -2.01
C LEU A 166 1.35 1.99 -3.24
N ASN A 167 1.62 1.42 -4.40
CA ASN A 167 1.36 2.05 -5.68
C ASN A 167 0.42 1.13 -6.48
N ASP A 168 -0.85 1.52 -6.60
CA ASP A 168 -1.86 0.74 -7.33
C ASP A 168 -1.85 1.13 -8.81
N ILE A 169 -1.14 0.36 -9.62
CA ILE A 169 -0.99 0.62 -11.04
C ILE A 169 -2.31 0.39 -11.77
N SER A 170 -2.74 1.38 -12.52
CA SER A 170 -4.10 1.46 -13.05
C SER A 170 -4.12 1.60 -14.57
N ALA A 171 -4.84 0.72 -15.25
CA ALA A 171 -5.14 0.84 -16.68
C ALA A 171 -6.49 1.54 -16.87
N ARG A 172 -6.49 2.89 -16.91
CA ARG A 172 -7.71 3.70 -16.91
C ARG A 172 -8.61 3.44 -18.11
N GLY A 173 -8.03 3.11 -19.28
CA GLY A 173 -8.81 2.74 -20.47
C GLY A 173 -9.72 1.54 -20.20
N LEU A 174 -9.19 0.48 -19.59
CA LEU A 174 -9.96 -0.71 -19.19
C LEU A 174 -10.92 -0.40 -18.05
N GLN A 175 -10.44 0.24 -16.97
CA GLN A 175 -11.25 0.59 -15.81
C GLN A 175 -12.51 1.38 -16.18
N MET A 176 -12.40 2.37 -17.07
CA MET A 176 -13.55 3.19 -17.49
C MET A 176 -14.58 2.41 -18.31
N LYS A 177 -14.16 1.38 -19.03
CA LYS A 177 -15.08 0.47 -19.76
C LYS A 177 -15.83 -0.42 -18.76
N GLU A 178 -15.12 -0.99 -17.79
CA GLU A 178 -15.68 -1.90 -16.78
C GLU A 178 -16.66 -1.20 -15.82
N MET A 179 -16.35 0.01 -15.39
CA MET A 179 -17.21 0.77 -14.47
C MET A 179 -18.59 1.09 -15.07
N LYS A 180 -18.75 1.10 -16.39
CA LYS A 180 -20.07 1.25 -17.04
C LYS A 180 -21.00 0.07 -16.75
N LEU A 181 -20.44 -1.08 -16.39
CA LEU A 181 -21.20 -2.29 -16.02
C LEU A 181 -21.61 -2.30 -14.54
N ASN A 182 -21.23 -1.30 -13.77
CA ASN A 182 -21.58 -1.12 -12.34
C ASN A 182 -21.15 -2.27 -11.41
N LEU A 183 -20.14 -3.07 -11.80
CA LEU A 183 -19.60 -4.13 -10.98
C LEU A 183 -18.35 -3.72 -10.18
N GLY A 184 -17.71 -2.64 -10.57
CA GLY A 184 -16.46 -2.12 -10.01
C GLY A 184 -15.25 -2.41 -10.90
N PRO A 185 -14.04 -2.00 -10.46
CA PRO A 185 -12.83 -2.23 -11.23
C PRO A 185 -12.46 -3.72 -11.24
N ALA A 186 -11.94 -4.21 -12.37
CA ALA A 186 -11.45 -5.57 -12.55
C ALA A 186 -10.11 -5.55 -13.30
N LYS A 187 -10.11 -5.77 -14.63
CA LYS A 187 -8.87 -5.82 -15.44
C LYS A 187 -8.09 -4.51 -15.47
N GLY A 188 -8.74 -3.41 -15.19
CA GLY A 188 -8.09 -2.11 -15.04
C GLY A 188 -7.22 -1.97 -13.78
N LYS A 189 -7.33 -2.91 -12.81
CA LYS A 189 -6.71 -2.84 -11.47
C LYS A 189 -6.03 -4.14 -11.01
N ASP A 190 -6.22 -5.26 -11.70
CA ASP A 190 -5.82 -6.57 -11.21
C ASP A 190 -4.43 -7.05 -11.68
N PHE A 191 -3.69 -6.22 -12.44
CA PHE A 191 -2.46 -6.65 -13.09
C PHE A 191 -1.18 -6.26 -12.36
N ALA A 192 -1.20 -5.23 -11.50
CA ALA A 192 -0.02 -4.81 -10.75
C ALA A 192 -0.35 -3.92 -9.56
N SER A 193 0.10 -4.34 -8.38
CA SER A 193 0.16 -3.51 -7.16
C SER A 193 1.56 -3.60 -6.58
N VAL A 194 2.24 -2.46 -6.43
CA VAL A 194 3.63 -2.41 -5.95
C VAL A 194 3.65 -2.06 -4.47
N LEU A 195 4.28 -2.90 -3.66
CA LEU A 195 4.32 -2.78 -2.22
C LEU A 195 5.73 -2.68 -1.67
N GLY A 196 5.92 -1.85 -0.69
CA GLY A 196 7.18 -1.82 0.06
C GLY A 196 7.80 -0.44 0.22
N PRO A 197 9.13 -0.35 0.36
CA PRO A 197 10.10 -1.46 0.42
C PRO A 197 10.11 -2.24 1.74
N TYR A 198 9.48 -1.70 2.78
CA TYR A 198 9.51 -2.25 4.14
C TYR A 198 8.10 -2.32 4.73
N LEU A 199 7.87 -3.32 5.58
CA LEU A 199 6.82 -3.28 6.59
C LEU A 199 7.36 -2.50 7.79
N VAL A 200 6.76 -1.36 8.09
CA VAL A 200 7.14 -0.46 9.18
C VAL A 200 6.21 -0.71 10.35
N THR A 201 6.75 -1.13 11.49
CA THR A 201 5.94 -1.40 12.68
C THR A 201 5.33 -0.12 13.27
N PRO A 202 4.16 -0.17 13.95
CA PRO A 202 3.47 1.03 14.45
C PRO A 202 4.32 1.90 15.37
N ASP A 203 5.16 1.30 16.19
CA ASP A 203 6.07 2.00 17.13
C ASP A 203 7.05 2.96 16.40
N GLU A 204 7.47 2.61 15.19
CA GLU A 204 8.37 3.45 14.37
C GLU A 204 7.69 4.77 13.96
N LEU A 205 6.37 4.78 13.90
CA LEU A 205 5.56 5.91 13.44
C LEU A 205 4.97 6.74 14.60
N GLU A 206 5.19 6.37 15.86
CA GLU A 206 4.57 7.04 17.01
C GLU A 206 4.82 8.55 17.04
N LYS A 207 6.02 8.99 16.69
CA LYS A 207 6.38 10.42 16.62
C LYS A 207 5.62 11.21 15.54
N ASN A 208 5.00 10.53 14.60
CA ASN A 208 4.24 11.11 13.51
C ASN A 208 2.72 11.14 13.79
N ILE A 209 2.27 10.64 14.93
CA ILE A 209 0.86 10.66 15.32
C ILE A 209 0.41 12.10 15.54
N VAL A 210 -0.62 12.53 14.84
CA VAL A 210 -1.26 13.85 15.03
C VAL A 210 -2.62 13.74 15.69
N SER A 211 -3.26 12.57 15.63
CA SER A 211 -4.54 12.30 16.30
C SER A 211 -4.66 10.81 16.58
N LYS A 212 -5.16 10.47 17.76
CA LYS A 212 -5.49 9.09 18.17
C LYS A 212 -6.73 9.12 19.06
N ASN A 213 -7.78 8.42 18.64
CA ASN A 213 -9.06 8.31 19.36
C ASN A 213 -9.75 6.98 19.06
N ASP A 214 -10.98 6.79 19.51
CA ASP A 214 -11.75 5.55 19.32
C ASP A 214 -12.09 5.26 17.83
N LEU A 215 -11.93 6.22 16.92
CA LEU A 215 -12.11 6.03 15.48
C LEU A 215 -10.79 5.69 14.77
N GLY A 216 -9.64 5.79 15.46
CA GLY A 216 -8.36 5.39 14.92
C GLY A 216 -7.24 6.42 15.06
N THR A 217 -6.15 6.14 14.35
CA THR A 217 -4.90 6.90 14.40
C THR A 217 -4.65 7.60 13.07
N LYS A 218 -4.32 8.89 13.13
CA LYS A 218 -3.84 9.66 11.98
C LYS A 218 -2.38 10.04 12.13
N PHE A 219 -1.63 9.90 11.05
CA PHE A 219 -0.21 10.21 11.01
C PHE A 219 0.06 11.41 10.10
N ASP A 220 1.04 12.24 10.43
CA ASP A 220 1.60 13.27 9.55
C ASP A 220 2.80 12.68 8.80
N LEU A 221 2.52 11.97 7.71
CA LEU A 221 3.51 11.39 6.83
C LEU A 221 3.36 11.99 5.44
N LYS A 222 4.39 12.70 4.98
CA LYS A 222 4.43 13.21 3.62
C LYS A 222 4.48 12.05 2.62
N MET A 223 3.62 12.10 1.62
CA MET A 223 3.59 11.18 0.50
C MET A 223 4.05 11.90 -0.76
N SER A 224 4.91 11.27 -1.57
CA SER A 224 5.42 11.86 -2.81
C SER A 224 5.61 10.77 -3.86
N CYS A 225 5.24 11.08 -5.11
CA CYS A 225 5.49 10.20 -6.24
C CYS A 225 6.27 10.96 -7.31
N TYR A 226 7.31 10.29 -7.82
CA TYR A 226 8.18 10.79 -8.87
C TYR A 226 8.05 9.87 -10.08
N VAL A 227 8.00 10.46 -11.27
CA VAL A 227 8.10 9.72 -12.53
C VAL A 227 9.33 10.23 -13.28
N ASN A 228 10.26 9.36 -13.61
CA ASN A 228 11.55 9.70 -14.24
C ASN A 228 12.30 10.81 -13.48
N GLY A 229 12.26 10.77 -12.16
CA GLY A 229 12.90 11.76 -11.28
C GLY A 229 12.14 13.09 -11.10
N HIS A 230 11.01 13.28 -11.77
CA HIS A 230 10.17 14.48 -11.64
C HIS A 230 9.05 14.25 -10.63
N LEU A 231 8.93 15.12 -9.63
CA LEU A 231 7.83 15.08 -8.66
C LEU A 231 6.50 15.41 -9.38
N LEU A 232 5.58 14.45 -9.40
CA LEU A 232 4.26 14.62 -9.99
C LEU A 232 3.14 14.71 -8.95
N SER A 233 3.24 13.93 -7.86
CA SER A 233 2.23 13.90 -6.81
C SER A 233 2.82 14.14 -5.44
N SER A 234 2.07 14.86 -4.60
CA SER A 234 2.44 15.11 -3.20
C SER A 234 1.18 15.23 -2.37
N GLY A 235 1.13 14.53 -1.25
CA GLY A 235 0.02 14.53 -0.30
C GLY A 235 0.50 14.17 1.10
N ASN A 236 -0.46 13.89 1.99
CA ASN A 236 -0.15 13.54 3.37
C ASN A 236 -1.17 12.55 3.94
N THR A 237 -0.70 11.56 4.68
CA THR A 237 -1.56 10.55 5.31
C THR A 237 -2.56 11.12 6.31
N LYS A 238 -2.29 12.28 6.93
CA LYS A 238 -3.24 12.94 7.86
C LYS A 238 -4.54 13.38 7.19
N GLU A 239 -4.56 13.46 5.86
CA GLU A 239 -5.71 13.85 5.06
C GLU A 239 -6.70 12.70 4.82
N MET A 240 -6.37 11.48 5.29
CA MET A 240 -7.32 10.37 5.28
C MET A 240 -8.60 10.78 6.01
N TYR A 241 -9.75 10.70 5.32
CA TYR A 241 -11.08 10.91 5.92
C TYR A 241 -11.43 9.71 6.80
N TRP A 242 -11.36 8.49 6.24
CA TRP A 242 -11.53 7.24 6.95
C TRP A 242 -10.18 6.73 7.46
N SER A 243 -10.09 6.42 8.75
CA SER A 243 -8.90 5.77 9.33
C SER A 243 -8.84 4.29 8.91
N PHE A 244 -7.66 3.67 9.01
CA PHE A 244 -7.54 2.23 8.79
C PHE A 244 -8.37 1.44 9.80
N GLU A 245 -8.50 1.91 11.02
CA GLU A 245 -9.30 1.26 12.06
C GLU A 245 -10.79 1.22 11.67
N GLN A 246 -11.34 2.30 11.11
CA GLN A 246 -12.72 2.32 10.58
C GLN A 246 -12.87 1.42 9.34
N ILE A 247 -11.85 1.36 8.49
CA ILE A 247 -11.83 0.47 7.34
C ILE A 247 -11.81 -1.00 7.80
N ILE A 248 -10.99 -1.35 8.81
CA ILE A 248 -10.95 -2.69 9.41
C ILE A 248 -12.32 -3.06 9.99
N GLU A 249 -12.97 -2.16 10.74
CA GLU A 249 -14.32 -2.39 11.26
C GLU A 249 -15.29 -2.74 10.15
N ARG A 250 -15.29 -1.97 9.06
CA ARG A 250 -16.16 -2.22 7.90
C ARG A 250 -15.87 -3.55 7.20
N ILE A 251 -14.59 -3.84 6.96
CA ILE A 251 -14.16 -5.04 6.24
C ILE A 251 -14.42 -6.32 7.06
N SER A 252 -14.26 -6.24 8.38
CA SER A 252 -14.39 -7.39 9.28
C SER A 252 -15.84 -7.67 9.71
N TYR A 253 -16.80 -6.86 9.28
CA TYR A 253 -18.21 -7.04 9.63
C TYR A 253 -18.76 -8.34 9.01
N GLY A 254 -18.99 -9.35 9.86
CA GLY A 254 -19.44 -10.69 9.47
C GLY A 254 -18.43 -11.49 8.65
N VAL A 255 -17.15 -11.07 8.61
CA VAL A 255 -16.08 -11.73 7.84
C VAL A 255 -14.79 -11.75 8.62
N LYS A 256 -14.09 -12.87 8.62
CA LYS A 256 -12.76 -12.98 9.22
C LYS A 256 -11.70 -12.27 8.38
N LEU A 257 -10.83 -11.55 9.06
CA LEU A 257 -9.53 -11.12 8.57
C LEU A 257 -8.44 -12.06 9.07
N PHE A 258 -7.42 -12.27 8.27
CA PHE A 258 -6.32 -13.16 8.58
C PHE A 258 -4.97 -12.45 8.51
N PRO A 259 -3.96 -12.92 9.25
CA PRO A 259 -2.59 -12.43 9.11
C PRO A 259 -2.13 -12.50 7.66
N GLY A 260 -1.49 -11.41 7.21
CA GLY A 260 -1.06 -11.26 5.82
C GLY A 260 -2.12 -10.73 4.86
N ASP A 261 -3.35 -10.44 5.32
CA ASP A 261 -4.29 -9.60 4.55
C ASP A 261 -3.72 -8.20 4.41
N ILE A 262 -3.78 -7.63 3.22
CA ILE A 262 -3.35 -6.26 2.92
C ILE A 262 -4.58 -5.40 2.70
N ILE A 263 -4.54 -4.18 3.23
CA ILE A 263 -5.57 -3.16 3.05
C ILE A 263 -4.90 -1.88 2.59
N GLY A 264 -5.20 -1.44 1.36
CA GLY A 264 -4.81 -0.14 0.82
C GLY A 264 -5.73 0.98 1.30
N SER A 265 -5.22 2.19 1.32
CA SER A 265 -5.97 3.38 1.72
C SER A 265 -6.85 3.95 0.61
N GLY A 266 -6.59 3.56 -0.62
CA GLY A 266 -6.97 4.36 -1.78
C GLY A 266 -6.04 5.56 -1.97
N THR A 267 -6.11 6.13 -3.16
CA THR A 267 -5.24 7.20 -3.64
C THR A 267 -5.35 8.47 -2.78
N VAL A 268 -4.22 9.04 -2.37
CA VAL A 268 -4.18 10.37 -1.76
C VAL A 268 -4.61 11.46 -2.75
N GLY A 269 -5.13 12.58 -2.27
CA GLY A 269 -5.47 13.72 -3.14
C GLY A 269 -4.27 14.15 -3.99
N THR A 270 -4.48 14.35 -5.29
CA THR A 270 -3.45 14.56 -6.34
C THR A 270 -2.51 13.36 -6.57
N GLY A 271 -2.86 12.20 -6.05
CA GLY A 271 -2.01 11.00 -6.03
C GLY A 271 -1.96 10.21 -7.33
N CYS A 272 -2.61 10.65 -8.42
CA CYS A 272 -2.60 9.93 -9.71
C CYS A 272 -2.68 10.88 -10.91
N LEU A 273 -2.29 10.38 -12.07
CA LEU A 273 -2.36 11.15 -13.33
C LEU A 273 -3.80 11.41 -13.76
N LEU A 274 -4.74 10.50 -13.50
CA LEU A 274 -6.16 10.72 -13.81
C LEU A 274 -6.68 12.00 -13.18
N GLU A 275 -6.38 12.22 -11.90
CA GLU A 275 -6.79 13.42 -11.17
C GLU A 275 -6.06 14.66 -11.69
N ILE A 276 -4.75 14.58 -11.88
CA ILE A 276 -3.91 15.67 -12.40
C ILE A 276 -4.36 16.09 -13.79
N ASN A 277 -4.54 15.12 -14.69
CA ASN A 277 -5.00 15.37 -16.06
C ASN A 277 -6.37 16.03 -16.09
N GLY A 278 -7.31 15.52 -15.30
CA GLY A 278 -8.67 16.09 -15.24
C GLY A 278 -8.68 17.52 -14.72
N THR A 279 -7.94 17.79 -13.66
CA THR A 279 -7.83 19.13 -13.06
C THR A 279 -7.21 20.14 -14.05
N ASN A 280 -6.11 19.75 -14.71
CA ASN A 280 -5.43 20.60 -15.69
C ASN A 280 -6.29 20.84 -16.94
N LYS A 281 -7.07 19.84 -17.36
CA LYS A 281 -7.98 19.98 -18.52
C LYS A 281 -9.14 20.92 -18.25
N LEU A 282 -9.65 20.95 -17.02
CA LEU A 282 -10.65 21.94 -16.61
C LEU A 282 -10.07 23.37 -16.60
N ALA A 283 -8.81 23.52 -16.19
CA ALA A 283 -8.13 24.81 -16.17
C ALA A 283 -7.69 25.29 -17.57
N ASN A 284 -7.36 24.37 -18.48
CA ASN A 284 -6.89 24.66 -19.84
C ASN A 284 -7.39 23.59 -20.82
N LEU A 285 -8.35 23.93 -21.65
CA LEU A 285 -8.94 23.04 -22.64
C LEU A 285 -7.93 22.49 -23.67
N ASN A 286 -6.81 23.17 -23.87
CA ASN A 286 -5.72 22.72 -24.77
C ASN A 286 -4.71 21.83 -24.06
N TYR A 287 -4.89 21.51 -22.77
CA TYR A 287 -4.01 20.64 -22.02
C TYR A 287 -3.99 19.22 -22.64
N LYS A 288 -2.77 18.70 -22.85
CA LYS A 288 -2.57 17.33 -23.34
C LYS A 288 -2.36 16.41 -22.17
N GLU A 289 -3.26 15.45 -22.01
CA GLU A 289 -3.16 14.42 -20.97
C GLU A 289 -1.81 13.69 -21.04
N GLN A 290 -1.25 13.42 -19.88
CA GLN A 290 0.00 12.67 -19.70
C GLN A 290 -0.31 11.35 -19.04
N TRP A 291 0.20 10.27 -19.58
CA TRP A 291 0.05 8.92 -19.08
C TRP A 291 1.40 8.21 -19.06
N LEU A 292 1.55 7.21 -18.21
CA LEU A 292 2.75 6.38 -18.14
C LEU A 292 3.00 5.65 -19.45
N LYS A 293 4.27 5.43 -19.74
CA LYS A 293 4.75 4.78 -20.97
C LYS A 293 5.71 3.65 -20.62
N ASN A 294 5.94 2.79 -21.60
CA ASN A 294 6.97 1.76 -21.46
C ASN A 294 8.35 2.42 -21.20
N GLY A 295 9.05 1.93 -20.17
CA GLY A 295 10.34 2.43 -19.74
C GLY A 295 10.27 3.58 -18.71
N ASP A 296 9.09 4.05 -18.31
CA ASP A 296 8.97 5.00 -17.21
C ASP A 296 9.34 4.34 -15.88
N ILE A 297 10.01 5.11 -15.02
CA ILE A 297 10.40 4.72 -13.65
C ILE A 297 9.58 5.54 -12.67
N ILE A 298 8.93 4.87 -11.74
CA ILE A 298 8.10 5.47 -10.69
C ILE A 298 8.77 5.26 -9.34
#